data_957533ba88fd6c24593302ca8a7abb6d
#
_entry.id   957533ba88fd6c24593302ca8a7abb6d
#
_cell.length_a   1.000
_cell.length_b   1.000
_cell.length_c   1.000
_cell.angle_alpha   90.00
_cell.angle_beta   90.00
_cell.angle_gamma   90.00
#
_symmetry.space_group_name_H-M   'P 1'
#
loop_
_entity.id
_entity.type
_entity.pdbx_description
1 polymer ?
#
loop_
_entity_poly.entity_id
_entity_poly.type
_entity_poly.pdbx_seq_one_letter_code
_entity_poly.pdbx_strand_id
1 'polypeptide(L)'
;PAHAGGHLQQGGTMRMQMDVIALKDPRVFDWTQLAHFTSGFLEYLVEYNNDGSITPTLLESWSANADASKYTLNVRKGIKWNNGDDFTAEDVARNIEGWCDKSVEGNSMAGRMAALVDADTGKAAAGAIKVIDDHTVQLTCVASDITVIAGMADYPAAVVHSTFSVDTMGTNPIGTGPFMPDGYEVGVKAALIKNESHDWWGLSVGRTVPLDRIEFIDYGTDPSAWIAAAEADEVDVFYETVGEYVDIVPGIGWENSTVASGSTIVVRTNQVAQDADGNTPYADKRVRQALAMAVDNSICLELGYASKGAPADNSHAGPMHPEHDPSVGRLPFDPDKAMSLMKEAGMEDYE
;
A
#
# COMPACT_ATOMS: atom_id res chain seq x y z
N PRO A 1 3.87 15.34 14.49
CA PRO A 1 4.45 15.49 15.82
C PRO A 1 3.76 14.51 16.74
N ALA A 2 4.55 13.56 17.29
CA ALA A 2 4.05 12.66 18.30
C ALA A 2 3.46 13.50 19.43
N HIS A 3 2.21 13.24 19.79
CA HIS A 3 1.61 13.84 20.96
C HIS A 3 2.41 13.40 22.19
N ALA A 4 3.21 14.32 22.70
CA ALA A 4 3.98 14.09 23.91
C ALA A 4 3.02 13.91 25.10
N GLY A 5 3.06 12.75 25.75
CA GLY A 5 2.71 12.63 27.16
C GLY A 5 1.34 12.10 27.53
N GLY A 6 0.56 11.50 26.63
CA GLY A 6 -0.56 10.64 27.05
C GLY A 6 -0.01 9.27 27.47
N HIS A 7 -0.34 8.81 28.66
CA HIS A 7 -0.13 7.39 29.00
C HIS A 7 -0.99 6.56 28.03
N LEU A 8 -0.35 5.69 27.22
CA LEU A 8 -1.07 4.75 26.38
C LEU A 8 -2.00 3.94 27.28
N GLN A 9 -3.30 4.00 27.00
CA GLN A 9 -4.27 3.16 27.67
C GLN A 9 -3.98 1.71 27.31
N GLN A 10 -3.90 0.86 28.31
CA GLN A 10 -3.66 -0.57 28.12
C GLN A 10 -5.00 -1.31 28.13
N GLY A 11 -5.14 -2.27 27.22
CA GLY A 11 -6.35 -3.08 27.08
C GLY A 11 -7.43 -2.41 26.24
N GLY A 12 -8.55 -3.09 26.13
CA GLY A 12 -9.73 -2.62 25.41
C GLY A 12 -9.77 -2.97 23.92
N THR A 13 -10.84 -2.50 23.29
CA THR A 13 -11.15 -2.76 21.88
C THR A 13 -11.15 -1.44 21.10
N MET A 14 -10.50 -1.42 19.97
CA MET A 14 -10.65 -0.36 18.96
C MET A 14 -11.60 -0.84 17.86
N ARG A 15 -12.61 -0.07 17.54
CA ARG A 15 -13.61 -0.34 16.50
C ARG A 15 -13.37 0.59 15.32
N MET A 16 -13.01 0.03 14.16
CA MET A 16 -12.73 0.79 12.94
C MET A 16 -13.82 0.53 11.90
N GLN A 17 -14.41 1.59 11.36
CA GLN A 17 -15.20 1.46 10.14
C GLN A 17 -14.28 1.18 8.97
N MET A 18 -14.52 0.10 8.24
CA MET A 18 -13.75 -0.28 7.06
C MET A 18 -14.52 -1.35 6.27
N ASP A 19 -14.44 -1.31 4.95
CA ASP A 19 -14.99 -2.38 4.11
C ASP A 19 -14.29 -3.71 4.41
N VAL A 20 -15.06 -4.76 4.65
CA VAL A 20 -14.57 -6.11 4.88
C VAL A 20 -14.75 -6.94 3.62
N ILE A 21 -13.69 -7.01 2.82
CA ILE A 21 -13.69 -7.67 1.50
C ILE A 21 -13.03 -9.05 1.55
N ALA A 22 -13.26 -9.88 0.53
CA ALA A 22 -12.72 -11.25 0.49
C ALA A 22 -11.20 -11.26 0.58
N LEU A 23 -10.64 -12.09 1.48
CA LEU A 23 -9.20 -12.27 1.64
C LEU A 23 -8.58 -12.88 0.37
N LYS A 24 -7.38 -12.45 0.05
CA LYS A 24 -6.59 -12.86 -1.10
C LYS A 24 -5.15 -13.14 -0.66
N ASP A 25 -4.36 -13.76 -1.53
CA ASP A 25 -2.90 -13.81 -1.36
C ASP A 25 -2.34 -12.37 -1.29
N PRO A 26 -1.47 -12.04 -0.33
CA PRO A 26 -0.94 -10.68 -0.21
C PRO A 26 -0.33 -10.13 -1.50
N ARG A 27 0.33 -10.97 -2.31
CA ARG A 27 0.93 -10.56 -3.59
C ARG A 27 -0.07 -9.96 -4.58
N VAL A 28 -1.36 -10.30 -4.45
CA VAL A 28 -2.45 -9.82 -5.30
C VAL A 28 -3.38 -8.85 -4.57
N PHE A 29 -2.97 -8.29 -3.45
CA PHE A 29 -3.73 -7.23 -2.81
C PHE A 29 -3.87 -6.03 -3.73
N ASP A 30 -5.10 -5.61 -3.94
CA ASP A 30 -5.50 -4.46 -4.75
C ASP A 30 -6.12 -3.33 -3.90
N TRP A 31 -6.35 -3.61 -2.62
CA TRP A 31 -6.92 -2.67 -1.65
C TRP A 31 -6.17 -2.74 -0.32
N THR A 32 -5.86 -1.57 0.24
CA THR A 32 -5.13 -1.43 1.50
C THR A 32 -5.91 -1.97 2.71
N GLN A 33 -7.25 -2.01 2.64
CA GLN A 33 -8.09 -2.58 3.70
C GLN A 33 -7.74 -4.04 4.03
N LEU A 34 -7.36 -4.84 3.02
CA LEU A 34 -6.87 -6.20 3.25
C LEU A 34 -5.63 -6.20 4.14
N ALA A 35 -4.70 -5.27 3.89
CA ALA A 35 -3.49 -5.14 4.68
C ALA A 35 -3.77 -4.64 6.11
N HIS A 36 -4.76 -3.79 6.33
CA HIS A 36 -5.13 -3.35 7.69
C HIS A 36 -5.52 -4.51 8.59
N PHE A 37 -6.28 -5.47 8.09
CA PHE A 37 -6.58 -6.67 8.85
C PHE A 37 -5.36 -7.58 8.97
N THR A 38 -4.71 -7.91 7.85
CA THR A 38 -3.64 -8.91 7.84
C THR A 38 -2.37 -8.46 8.53
N SER A 39 -2.09 -7.16 8.62
CA SER A 39 -0.90 -6.62 9.32
C SER A 39 -0.91 -6.88 10.83
N GLY A 40 -2.03 -7.31 11.40
CA GLY A 40 -2.06 -7.76 12.78
C GLY A 40 -1.25 -9.05 13.02
N PHE A 41 -1.11 -9.89 12.01
CA PHE A 41 -0.41 -11.18 12.10
C PHE A 41 0.64 -11.39 10.99
N LEU A 42 0.52 -10.74 9.81
CA LEU A 42 1.55 -10.72 8.78
C LEU A 42 2.32 -9.41 8.86
N GLU A 43 3.63 -9.48 9.09
CA GLU A 43 4.47 -8.29 9.14
C GLU A 43 5.28 -8.11 7.86
N TYR A 44 6.04 -7.03 7.79
CA TYR A 44 6.80 -6.59 6.63
C TYR A 44 8.29 -6.56 6.93
N LEU A 45 9.13 -6.61 5.91
CA LEU A 45 10.58 -6.49 6.09
C LEU A 45 10.97 -5.10 6.58
N VAL A 46 10.28 -4.08 6.07
CA VAL A 46 10.47 -2.66 6.38
C VAL A 46 9.12 -1.96 6.39
N GLU A 47 9.04 -0.80 7.02
CA GLU A 47 7.83 0.01 7.17
C GLU A 47 8.04 1.39 6.54
N TYR A 48 7.05 1.87 5.79
CA TYR A 48 7.03 3.20 5.19
C TYR A 48 6.34 4.19 6.14
N ASN A 49 7.01 5.26 6.49
CA ASN A 49 6.50 6.27 7.42
C ASN A 49 5.83 7.44 6.69
N ASN A 50 4.97 8.17 7.39
CA ASN A 50 4.25 9.32 6.86
C ASN A 50 5.15 10.48 6.38
N ASP A 51 6.40 10.53 6.84
CA ASP A 51 7.39 11.51 6.41
C ASP A 51 8.23 11.05 5.19
N GLY A 52 7.88 9.90 4.61
CA GLY A 52 8.58 9.31 3.48
C GLY A 52 9.82 8.49 3.84
N SER A 53 10.18 8.41 5.12
CA SER A 53 11.28 7.57 5.58
C SER A 53 10.88 6.10 5.62
N ILE A 54 11.86 5.20 5.58
CA ILE A 54 11.68 3.76 5.71
C ILE A 54 12.40 3.28 6.97
N THR A 55 11.68 2.58 7.85
CA THR A 55 12.24 1.98 9.07
C THR A 55 12.32 0.47 8.95
N PRO A 56 13.38 -0.16 9.50
CA PRO A 56 13.47 -1.61 9.56
C PRO A 56 12.46 -2.21 10.55
N THR A 57 11.85 -3.34 10.16
CA THR A 57 10.94 -4.15 10.99
C THR A 57 11.47 -5.58 11.15
N LEU A 58 11.08 -6.53 10.29
CA LEU A 58 11.67 -7.88 10.30
C LEU A 58 13.13 -7.86 9.84
N LEU A 59 13.55 -6.90 9.03
CA LEU A 59 14.97 -6.58 8.91
C LEU A 59 15.43 -5.76 10.13
N GLU A 60 16.67 -5.95 10.52
CA GLU A 60 17.37 -5.08 11.47
C GLU A 60 18.00 -3.87 10.77
N SER A 61 18.49 -4.08 9.55
CA SER A 61 19.09 -3.06 8.69
C SER A 61 19.26 -3.56 7.26
N TRP A 62 19.62 -2.64 6.38
CA TRP A 62 20.06 -2.97 5.02
C TRP A 62 21.15 -2.01 4.56
N SER A 63 21.89 -2.40 3.52
CA SER A 63 22.82 -1.54 2.82
C SER A 63 22.78 -1.81 1.32
N ALA A 64 23.12 -0.78 0.55
CA ALA A 64 23.32 -0.88 -0.90
C ALA A 64 24.73 -0.52 -1.28
N ASN A 65 25.24 -1.05 -2.38
CA ASN A 65 26.46 -0.56 -3.01
C ASN A 65 26.23 0.79 -3.71
N ALA A 66 27.29 1.41 -4.22
CA ALA A 66 27.24 2.79 -4.70
C ALA A 66 26.30 3.03 -5.89
N ASP A 67 26.05 2.02 -6.71
CA ASP A 67 25.16 2.10 -7.88
C ASP A 67 23.82 1.42 -7.68
N ALA A 68 23.48 1.02 -6.44
CA ALA A 68 22.23 0.32 -6.11
C ALA A 68 21.96 -0.95 -6.96
N SER A 69 23.03 -1.63 -7.40
CA SER A 69 22.94 -2.91 -8.09
C SER A 69 23.03 -4.12 -7.15
N LYS A 70 23.44 -3.90 -5.89
CA LYS A 70 23.53 -4.94 -4.85
C LYS A 70 23.04 -4.42 -3.52
N TYR A 71 22.31 -5.31 -2.81
CA TYR A 71 21.82 -5.04 -1.47
C TYR A 71 22.24 -6.15 -0.52
N THR A 72 22.51 -5.79 0.72
CA THR A 72 22.66 -6.72 1.83
C THR A 72 21.53 -6.44 2.82
N LEU A 73 20.71 -7.45 3.09
CA LEU A 73 19.61 -7.40 4.04
C LEU A 73 20.03 -8.15 5.31
N ASN A 74 20.02 -7.46 6.45
CA ASN A 74 20.29 -8.06 7.75
C ASN A 74 18.96 -8.38 8.43
N VAL A 75 18.67 -9.66 8.58
CA VAL A 75 17.44 -10.16 9.20
C VAL A 75 17.56 -10.05 10.72
N ARG A 76 16.53 -9.50 11.36
CA ARG A 76 16.49 -9.37 12.82
C ARG A 76 16.55 -10.72 13.50
N LYS A 77 17.39 -10.83 14.52
CA LYS A 77 17.54 -12.05 15.32
C LYS A 77 16.42 -12.19 16.34
N GLY A 78 16.09 -13.45 16.65
CA GLY A 78 15.16 -13.78 17.72
C GLY A 78 13.68 -13.60 17.34
N ILE A 79 13.36 -13.37 16.08
CA ILE A 79 11.98 -13.40 15.60
C ILE A 79 11.51 -14.85 15.51
N LYS A 80 10.30 -15.10 15.97
CA LYS A 80 9.61 -16.38 15.79
C LYS A 80 8.29 -16.19 15.07
N TRP A 81 7.92 -17.21 14.33
CA TRP A 81 6.55 -17.39 13.89
C TRP A 81 5.67 -17.79 15.08
N ASN A 82 4.37 -17.53 15.02
CA ASN A 82 3.45 -17.83 16.12
C ASN A 82 3.23 -19.35 16.36
N ASN A 83 3.72 -20.21 15.46
CA ASN A 83 3.78 -21.66 15.66
C ASN A 83 5.05 -22.13 16.39
N GLY A 84 5.98 -21.20 16.69
CA GLY A 84 7.23 -21.47 17.39
C GLY A 84 8.45 -21.66 16.52
N ASP A 85 8.30 -21.74 15.20
CA ASP A 85 9.42 -21.83 14.25
C ASP A 85 10.27 -20.55 14.30
N ASP A 86 11.56 -20.66 14.02
CA ASP A 86 12.45 -19.52 13.87
C ASP A 86 12.20 -18.83 12.53
N PHE A 87 12.19 -17.49 12.55
CA PHE A 87 12.21 -16.68 11.35
C PHE A 87 13.65 -16.40 10.92
N THR A 88 14.00 -16.75 9.69
CA THR A 88 15.38 -16.70 9.21
C THR A 88 15.51 -16.04 7.84
N ALA A 89 16.73 -15.88 7.36
CA ALA A 89 17.05 -15.40 6.03
C ALA A 89 16.44 -16.27 4.90
N GLU A 90 16.22 -17.57 5.14
CA GLU A 90 15.52 -18.44 4.19
C GLU A 90 14.07 -18.02 4.00
N ASP A 91 13.38 -17.58 5.06
CA ASP A 91 12.02 -17.06 4.96
C ASP A 91 11.99 -15.77 4.14
N VAL A 92 12.95 -14.87 4.38
CA VAL A 92 13.09 -13.62 3.62
C VAL A 92 13.34 -13.92 2.14
N ALA A 93 14.31 -14.79 1.83
CA ALA A 93 14.64 -15.14 0.46
C ALA A 93 13.44 -15.77 -0.26
N ARG A 94 12.75 -16.73 0.36
CA ARG A 94 11.55 -17.38 -0.20
C ARG A 94 10.44 -16.36 -0.51
N ASN A 95 10.18 -15.39 0.37
CA ASN A 95 9.18 -14.39 0.13
C ASN A 95 9.56 -13.49 -1.05
N ILE A 96 10.82 -13.03 -1.12
CA ILE A 96 11.30 -12.21 -2.24
C ILE A 96 11.23 -13.00 -3.57
N GLU A 97 11.58 -14.29 -3.57
CA GLU A 97 11.41 -15.15 -4.75
C GLU A 97 9.95 -15.23 -5.18
N GLY A 98 9.02 -15.41 -4.22
CA GLY A 98 7.59 -15.42 -4.48
C GLY A 98 7.05 -14.07 -5.01
N TRP A 99 7.61 -12.95 -4.55
CA TRP A 99 7.27 -11.63 -5.07
C TRP A 99 7.75 -11.43 -6.51
N CYS A 100 8.85 -12.04 -6.92
CA CYS A 100 9.36 -11.97 -8.29
C CYS A 100 8.55 -12.81 -9.30
N ASP A 101 7.67 -13.71 -8.86
CA ASP A 101 7.01 -14.69 -9.73
C ASP A 101 5.83 -14.07 -10.53
N LYS A 102 6.08 -13.76 -11.80
CA LYS A 102 5.07 -13.23 -12.74
C LYS A 102 4.03 -14.28 -13.18
N SER A 103 4.25 -15.57 -12.90
CA SER A 103 3.25 -16.58 -13.22
C SER A 103 2.04 -16.56 -12.28
N VAL A 104 2.16 -15.88 -11.14
CA VAL A 104 1.03 -15.61 -10.24
C VAL A 104 0.23 -14.46 -10.83
N GLU A 105 -0.98 -14.76 -11.29
CA GLU A 105 -1.86 -13.77 -11.90
C GLU A 105 -2.20 -12.65 -10.90
N GLY A 106 -2.05 -11.39 -11.33
CA GLY A 106 -2.28 -10.23 -10.48
C GLY A 106 -1.17 -9.91 -9.47
N ASN A 107 -0.03 -10.63 -9.50
CA ASN A 107 1.09 -10.34 -8.62
C ASN A 107 1.66 -8.94 -8.84
N SER A 108 1.23 -8.00 -8.02
CA SER A 108 1.67 -6.61 -8.08
C SER A 108 3.11 -6.41 -7.58
N MET A 109 3.62 -7.34 -6.78
CA MET A 109 4.99 -7.30 -6.28
C MET A 109 6.03 -7.53 -7.37
N ALA A 110 5.70 -8.29 -8.44
CA ALA A 110 6.64 -8.56 -9.53
C ALA A 110 7.08 -7.30 -10.28
N GLY A 111 6.23 -6.27 -10.32
CA GLY A 111 6.60 -4.95 -10.82
C GLY A 111 7.55 -4.19 -9.90
N ARG A 112 7.31 -4.27 -8.59
CA ARG A 112 8.16 -3.63 -7.56
C ARG A 112 9.54 -4.28 -7.43
N MET A 113 9.60 -5.58 -7.67
CA MET A 113 10.85 -6.38 -7.65
C MET A 113 11.45 -6.55 -9.06
N ALA A 114 11.05 -5.74 -10.04
CA ALA A 114 11.49 -5.89 -11.45
C ALA A 114 13.01 -5.95 -11.60
N ALA A 115 13.77 -5.25 -10.77
CA ALA A 115 15.21 -5.30 -10.76
C ALA A 115 15.82 -6.68 -10.37
N LEU A 116 15.02 -7.57 -9.80
CA LEU A 116 15.44 -8.95 -9.45
C LEU A 116 14.88 -9.98 -10.41
N VAL A 117 14.00 -9.59 -11.36
CA VAL A 117 13.29 -10.52 -12.24
C VAL A 117 14.04 -10.72 -13.55
N ASP A 118 14.22 -11.96 -13.93
CA ASP A 118 14.69 -12.35 -15.27
C ASP A 118 13.56 -12.17 -16.29
N ALA A 119 13.85 -11.44 -17.36
CA ALA A 119 12.86 -11.05 -18.36
C ALA A 119 12.31 -12.25 -19.16
N ASP A 120 13.12 -13.27 -19.37
CA ASP A 120 12.76 -14.43 -20.18
C ASP A 120 11.91 -15.44 -19.39
N THR A 121 12.24 -15.64 -18.12
CA THR A 121 11.53 -16.60 -17.25
C THR A 121 10.37 -15.99 -16.47
N GLY A 122 10.37 -14.69 -16.25
CA GLY A 122 9.39 -14.00 -15.40
C GLY A 122 9.48 -14.36 -13.92
N LYS A 123 10.64 -14.87 -13.47
CA LYS A 123 10.94 -15.26 -12.09
C LYS A 123 12.20 -14.57 -11.60
N ALA A 124 12.57 -14.76 -10.35
CA ALA A 124 13.84 -14.25 -9.84
C ALA A 124 15.01 -14.73 -10.71
N ALA A 125 15.88 -13.81 -11.11
CA ALA A 125 17.05 -14.12 -11.92
C ALA A 125 17.99 -15.05 -11.16
N ALA A 126 18.68 -15.91 -11.87
CA ALA A 126 19.61 -16.86 -11.26
C ALA A 126 20.69 -16.13 -10.44
N GLY A 127 20.77 -16.42 -9.15
CA GLY A 127 21.70 -15.79 -8.22
C GLY A 127 21.32 -14.37 -7.79
N ALA A 128 20.14 -13.86 -8.18
CA ALA A 128 19.65 -12.55 -7.73
C ALA A 128 19.39 -12.51 -6.23
N ILE A 129 18.99 -13.63 -5.64
CA ILE A 129 18.69 -13.76 -4.22
C ILE A 129 19.58 -14.86 -3.65
N LYS A 130 20.39 -14.52 -2.65
CA LYS A 130 21.34 -15.44 -2.05
C LYS A 130 21.30 -15.34 -0.53
N VAL A 131 20.98 -16.43 0.13
CA VAL A 131 21.16 -16.58 1.58
C VAL A 131 22.66 -16.78 1.86
N ILE A 132 23.22 -15.93 2.71
CA ILE A 132 24.63 -15.95 3.10
C ILE A 132 24.79 -16.73 4.41
N ASP A 133 23.91 -16.47 5.36
CA ASP A 133 23.76 -17.15 6.64
C ASP A 133 22.32 -16.98 7.14
N ASP A 134 22.00 -17.50 8.35
CA ASP A 134 20.65 -17.49 8.92
C ASP A 134 20.03 -16.08 9.08
N HIS A 135 20.85 -15.03 8.99
CA HIS A 135 20.41 -13.65 9.21
C HIS A 135 20.87 -12.67 8.11
N THR A 136 21.37 -13.17 7.00
CA THR A 136 21.89 -12.32 5.93
C THR A 136 21.42 -12.81 4.55
N VAL A 137 20.73 -11.93 3.83
CA VAL A 137 20.35 -12.13 2.43
C VAL A 137 21.06 -11.09 1.58
N GLN A 138 21.69 -11.54 0.51
CA GLN A 138 22.28 -10.66 -0.50
C GLN A 138 21.41 -10.66 -1.76
N LEU A 139 21.10 -9.46 -2.26
CA LEU A 139 20.41 -9.28 -3.53
C LEU A 139 21.38 -8.75 -4.57
N THR A 140 21.25 -9.25 -5.81
CA THR A 140 21.98 -8.76 -6.98
C THR A 140 20.96 -8.44 -8.06
N CYS A 141 20.83 -7.16 -8.38
CA CYS A 141 19.87 -6.67 -9.37
C CYS A 141 20.37 -6.91 -10.79
N VAL A 142 19.46 -7.20 -11.71
CA VAL A 142 19.75 -7.28 -13.16
C VAL A 142 19.97 -5.88 -13.76
N ALA A 143 19.46 -4.85 -13.09
CA ALA A 143 19.69 -3.44 -13.37
C ALA A 143 19.69 -2.66 -12.05
N SER A 144 20.45 -1.57 -11.95
CA SER A 144 20.48 -0.71 -10.78
C SER A 144 19.09 -0.15 -10.46
N ASP A 145 18.66 -0.25 -9.21
CA ASP A 145 17.34 0.22 -8.77
C ASP A 145 17.39 0.64 -7.28
N ILE A 146 17.20 1.92 -7.02
CA ILE A 146 17.16 2.47 -5.66
C ILE A 146 15.83 2.20 -4.93
N THR A 147 14.81 1.72 -5.63
CA THR A 147 13.45 1.55 -5.10
C THR A 147 13.19 0.17 -4.52
N VAL A 148 14.13 -0.78 -4.61
CA VAL A 148 13.97 -2.17 -4.16
C VAL A 148 13.49 -2.25 -2.71
N ILE A 149 14.11 -1.50 -1.79
CA ILE A 149 13.72 -1.50 -0.38
C ILE A 149 12.35 -0.85 -0.18
N ALA A 150 12.07 0.27 -0.84
CA ALA A 150 10.77 0.92 -0.77
C ALA A 150 9.64 0.00 -1.25
N GLY A 151 9.90 -0.79 -2.30
CA GLY A 151 8.95 -1.80 -2.80
C GLY A 151 8.61 -2.88 -1.77
N MET A 152 9.50 -3.17 -0.82
CA MET A 152 9.28 -4.14 0.26
C MET A 152 8.46 -3.57 1.43
N ALA A 153 8.17 -2.26 1.44
CA ALA A 153 7.33 -1.60 2.43
C ALA A 153 5.86 -1.48 1.99
N ASP A 154 5.55 -1.81 0.73
CA ASP A 154 4.20 -1.66 0.22
C ASP A 154 3.28 -2.77 0.71
N TYR A 155 1.98 -2.49 0.79
CA TYR A 155 0.98 -3.36 1.41
C TYR A 155 0.88 -4.80 0.83
N PRO A 156 1.26 -5.10 -0.43
CA PRO A 156 1.32 -6.47 -0.90
C PRO A 156 2.57 -7.24 -0.46
N ALA A 157 3.55 -6.56 0.13
CA ALA A 157 4.84 -7.17 0.55
C ALA A 157 4.77 -7.83 1.94
N ALA A 158 3.59 -8.30 2.36
CA ALA A 158 3.46 -9.04 3.59
C ALA A 158 4.28 -10.35 3.54
N VAL A 159 4.99 -10.63 4.62
CA VAL A 159 5.84 -11.82 4.73
C VAL A 159 5.02 -13.00 5.23
N VAL A 160 5.03 -14.08 4.47
CA VAL A 160 4.24 -15.28 4.74
C VAL A 160 5.12 -16.48 5.07
N HIS A 161 4.60 -17.37 5.94
CA HIS A 161 5.24 -18.63 6.29
C HIS A 161 5.29 -19.61 5.10
N SER A 162 6.20 -20.59 5.13
CA SER A 162 6.35 -21.61 4.06
C SER A 162 5.07 -22.44 3.81
N THR A 163 4.22 -22.57 4.81
CA THR A 163 2.93 -23.30 4.73
C THR A 163 1.74 -22.36 4.54
N PHE A 164 1.96 -21.14 4.12
CA PHE A 164 0.90 -20.14 3.93
C PHE A 164 -0.23 -20.66 3.02
N SER A 165 -1.46 -20.41 3.45
CA SER A 165 -2.67 -20.62 2.66
C SER A 165 -3.66 -19.49 2.92
N VAL A 166 -4.28 -18.99 1.85
CA VAL A 166 -5.36 -17.99 1.96
C VAL A 166 -6.53 -18.53 2.78
N ASP A 167 -6.81 -19.83 2.71
CA ASP A 167 -7.93 -20.48 3.41
C ASP A 167 -7.82 -20.38 4.93
N THR A 168 -6.60 -20.26 5.46
CA THR A 168 -6.37 -20.12 6.91
C THR A 168 -6.24 -18.70 7.40
N MET A 169 -6.17 -17.72 6.47
CA MET A 169 -5.85 -16.33 6.78
C MET A 169 -6.88 -15.65 7.70
N GLY A 170 -8.15 -16.01 7.56
CA GLY A 170 -9.23 -15.47 8.41
C GLY A 170 -9.48 -16.24 9.71
N THR A 171 -8.72 -17.31 9.98
CA THR A 171 -8.98 -18.20 11.11
C THR A 171 -7.73 -18.48 11.97
N ASN A 172 -6.72 -19.11 11.39
CA ASN A 172 -5.50 -19.50 12.10
C ASN A 172 -4.25 -19.39 11.22
N PRO A 173 -3.86 -18.18 10.80
CA PRO A 173 -2.66 -17.96 10.00
C PRO A 173 -1.39 -18.15 10.83
N ILE A 174 -0.32 -18.61 10.18
CA ILE A 174 1.02 -18.53 10.75
C ILE A 174 1.63 -17.19 10.32
N GLY A 175 1.97 -16.37 11.29
CA GLY A 175 2.54 -15.05 11.10
C GLY A 175 3.52 -14.67 12.22
N THR A 176 4.21 -13.57 12.06
CA THR A 176 5.17 -13.03 13.04
C THR A 176 4.54 -11.96 13.94
N GLY A 177 3.36 -11.44 13.58
CA GLY A 177 2.72 -10.31 14.24
C GLY A 177 2.01 -10.68 15.56
N PRO A 178 1.62 -9.66 16.35
CA PRO A 178 1.15 -9.85 17.72
C PRO A 178 -0.33 -10.20 17.85
N PHE A 179 -1.08 -10.23 16.78
CA PHE A 179 -2.52 -10.54 16.80
C PHE A 179 -2.85 -11.83 16.05
N MET A 180 -4.05 -12.32 16.30
CA MET A 180 -4.68 -13.43 15.56
C MET A 180 -6.09 -13.05 15.14
N PRO A 181 -6.61 -13.61 14.04
CA PRO A 181 -8.00 -13.46 13.69
C PRO A 181 -8.95 -14.00 14.77
N ASP A 182 -10.04 -13.27 15.00
CA ASP A 182 -11.16 -13.70 15.86
C ASP A 182 -12.49 -13.47 15.12
N GLY A 183 -12.57 -14.00 13.92
CA GLY A 183 -13.71 -13.92 13.01
C GLY A 183 -13.43 -13.03 11.80
N TYR A 184 -13.93 -13.47 10.65
CA TYR A 184 -13.88 -12.75 9.39
C TYR A 184 -15.14 -13.05 8.57
N GLU A 185 -16.04 -12.08 8.42
CA GLU A 185 -17.27 -12.19 7.66
C GLU A 185 -17.35 -11.05 6.64
N VAL A 186 -17.19 -11.40 5.36
CA VAL A 186 -17.16 -10.44 4.24
C VAL A 186 -18.45 -9.61 4.20
N GLY A 187 -18.32 -8.31 4.07
CA GLY A 187 -19.41 -7.35 4.04
C GLY A 187 -20.08 -7.11 5.39
N VAL A 188 -19.50 -7.62 6.48
CA VAL A 188 -20.09 -7.50 7.83
C VAL A 188 -19.05 -7.04 8.84
N LYS A 189 -18.09 -7.91 9.18
CA LYS A 189 -17.15 -7.64 10.27
C LYS A 189 -15.93 -8.56 10.21
N ALA A 190 -14.79 -8.02 10.60
CA ALA A 190 -13.60 -8.78 10.92
C ALA A 190 -13.07 -8.38 12.31
N ALA A 191 -12.36 -9.28 12.97
CA ALA A 191 -11.77 -8.98 14.27
C ALA A 191 -10.40 -9.62 14.43
N LEU A 192 -9.54 -8.92 15.16
CA LEU A 192 -8.24 -9.38 15.64
C LEU A 192 -8.25 -9.40 17.16
N ILE A 193 -7.63 -10.42 17.73
CA ILE A 193 -7.39 -10.53 19.15
C ILE A 193 -5.89 -10.65 19.40
N LYS A 194 -5.40 -10.00 20.46
CA LYS A 194 -4.00 -10.12 20.87
C LYS A 194 -3.63 -11.57 21.12
N ASN A 195 -2.51 -12.02 20.56
CA ASN A 195 -2.03 -13.39 20.71
C ASN A 195 -1.14 -13.49 21.96
N GLU A 196 -1.73 -13.77 23.11
CA GLU A 196 -1.02 -13.90 24.38
C GLU A 196 -0.05 -15.10 24.42
N SER A 197 -0.16 -16.07 23.50
CA SER A 197 0.72 -17.24 23.44
C SER A 197 1.96 -17.00 22.56
N HIS A 198 2.04 -15.86 21.85
CA HIS A 198 3.13 -15.52 20.97
C HIS A 198 4.08 -14.52 21.63
N ASP A 199 5.34 -14.91 21.79
CA ASP A 199 6.41 -14.01 22.23
C ASP A 199 6.83 -13.10 21.09
N TRP A 200 6.07 -12.02 20.91
CA TRP A 200 6.28 -11.10 19.80
C TRP A 200 7.58 -10.31 19.92
N TRP A 201 8.43 -10.40 18.90
CA TRP A 201 9.75 -9.78 18.84
C TRP A 201 9.75 -8.26 19.10
N GLY A 202 8.66 -7.58 18.73
CA GLY A 202 8.54 -6.12 18.86
C GLY A 202 8.73 -5.62 20.28
N LEU A 203 8.34 -6.41 21.30
CA LEU A 203 8.52 -6.05 22.71
C LEU A 203 10.01 -5.91 23.06
N SER A 204 10.88 -6.72 22.46
CA SER A 204 12.33 -6.69 22.70
C SER A 204 13.02 -5.42 22.21
N VAL A 205 12.38 -4.70 21.28
CA VAL A 205 12.86 -3.42 20.69
C VAL A 205 12.02 -2.22 21.13
N GLY A 206 11.21 -2.37 22.19
CA GLY A 206 10.43 -1.28 22.77
C GLY A 206 9.13 -0.92 22.05
N ARG A 207 8.68 -1.75 21.08
CA ARG A 207 7.33 -1.65 20.53
C ARG A 207 6.31 -2.14 21.55
N THR A 208 5.07 -1.70 21.45
CA THR A 208 4.01 -2.05 22.37
C THR A 208 2.76 -2.53 21.65
N VAL A 209 1.97 -3.38 22.29
CA VAL A 209 0.65 -3.83 21.82
C VAL A 209 -0.36 -3.45 22.89
N PRO A 210 -0.83 -2.21 22.91
CA PRO A 210 -1.69 -1.72 23.98
C PRO A 210 -3.11 -2.29 23.95
N LEU A 211 -3.63 -2.63 22.76
CA LEU A 211 -5.00 -3.12 22.58
C LEU A 211 -5.11 -4.62 22.78
N ASP A 212 -6.23 -5.07 23.37
CA ASP A 212 -6.58 -6.50 23.45
C ASP A 212 -7.27 -6.99 22.18
N ARG A 213 -8.01 -6.07 21.50
CA ARG A 213 -8.86 -6.40 20.35
C ARG A 213 -8.94 -5.24 19.37
N ILE A 214 -9.03 -5.56 18.09
CA ILE A 214 -9.33 -4.62 16.99
C ILE A 214 -10.51 -5.20 16.21
N GLU A 215 -11.54 -4.40 15.98
CA GLU A 215 -12.68 -4.75 15.17
C GLU A 215 -12.75 -3.86 13.94
N PHE A 216 -13.00 -4.47 12.80
CA PHE A 216 -13.26 -3.81 11.52
C PHE A 216 -14.73 -4.05 11.19
N ILE A 217 -15.53 -2.97 11.07
CA ILE A 217 -16.98 -3.05 10.92
C ILE A 217 -17.36 -2.41 9.60
N ASP A 218 -18.05 -3.19 8.78
CA ASP A 218 -18.49 -2.77 7.45
C ASP A 218 -19.90 -2.17 7.53
N TYR A 219 -20.01 -0.87 7.34
CA TYR A 219 -21.27 -0.13 7.24
C TYR A 219 -21.63 0.21 5.78
N GLY A 220 -20.99 -0.45 4.80
CA GLY A 220 -21.11 -0.13 3.39
C GLY A 220 -20.40 1.17 3.03
N THR A 221 -20.70 1.66 1.84
CA THR A 221 -19.97 2.79 1.22
C THR A 221 -20.62 4.16 1.43
N ASP A 222 -21.75 4.24 2.15
CA ASP A 222 -22.44 5.50 2.44
C ASP A 222 -21.86 6.16 3.70
N PRO A 223 -21.16 7.30 3.59
CA PRO A 223 -20.58 7.98 4.74
C PRO A 223 -21.61 8.46 5.77
N SER A 224 -22.87 8.63 5.41
CA SER A 224 -23.92 8.98 6.36
C SER A 224 -24.18 7.86 7.37
N ALA A 225 -24.02 6.60 6.97
CA ALA A 225 -24.09 5.45 7.86
C ALA A 225 -22.92 5.42 8.85
N TRP A 226 -21.73 5.84 8.42
CA TRP A 226 -20.55 5.93 9.29
C TRP A 226 -20.70 7.01 10.36
N ILE A 227 -21.23 8.19 9.99
CA ILE A 227 -21.52 9.27 10.93
C ILE A 227 -22.55 8.81 11.96
N ALA A 228 -23.64 8.16 11.52
CA ALA A 228 -24.64 7.63 12.44
C ALA A 228 -24.07 6.60 13.43
N ALA A 229 -23.17 5.71 12.96
CA ALA A 229 -22.48 4.75 13.82
C ALA A 229 -21.56 5.44 14.84
N ALA A 230 -20.86 6.52 14.45
CA ALA A 230 -20.03 7.30 15.36
C ALA A 230 -20.86 8.04 16.41
N GLU A 231 -21.98 8.66 16.02
CA GLU A 231 -22.93 9.31 16.96
C GLU A 231 -23.58 8.31 17.94
N ALA A 232 -23.76 7.05 17.49
CA ALA A 232 -24.28 5.98 18.34
C ALA A 232 -23.19 5.29 19.21
N ASP A 233 -21.94 5.76 19.16
CA ASP A 233 -20.79 5.15 19.85
C ASP A 233 -20.54 3.67 19.43
N GLU A 234 -20.74 3.36 18.15
CA GLU A 234 -20.53 2.02 17.60
C GLU A 234 -19.12 1.86 16.98
N VAL A 235 -18.45 2.95 16.64
CA VAL A 235 -17.09 2.98 16.07
C VAL A 235 -16.23 4.06 16.75
N ASP A 236 -14.91 3.87 16.70
CA ASP A 236 -13.92 4.77 17.30
C ASP A 236 -13.06 5.46 16.24
N VAL A 237 -12.99 4.87 15.02
CA VAL A 237 -12.13 5.35 13.92
C VAL A 237 -12.82 5.10 12.60
N PHE A 238 -12.76 6.07 11.69
CA PHE A 238 -13.03 5.81 10.27
C PHE A 238 -11.74 5.50 9.53
N TYR A 239 -11.81 4.56 8.60
CA TYR A 239 -10.67 4.23 7.74
C TYR A 239 -10.23 5.44 6.92
N GLU A 240 -11.17 6.09 6.26
CA GLU A 240 -10.92 7.28 5.44
C GLU A 240 -12.17 8.15 5.38
N THR A 241 -11.99 9.46 5.43
CA THR A 241 -13.06 10.44 5.18
C THR A 241 -12.61 11.41 4.11
N VAL A 242 -13.51 11.73 3.18
CA VAL A 242 -13.25 12.63 2.04
C VAL A 242 -14.37 13.64 1.86
N GLY A 243 -14.10 14.69 1.11
CA GLY A 243 -15.09 15.70 0.76
C GLY A 243 -15.62 16.44 1.97
N GLU A 244 -16.93 16.67 2.00
CA GLU A 244 -17.61 17.43 3.06
C GLU A 244 -17.59 16.73 4.42
N TYR A 245 -17.46 15.40 4.46
CA TYR A 245 -17.45 14.61 5.70
C TYR A 245 -16.26 14.94 6.59
N VAL A 246 -15.14 15.39 6.00
CA VAL A 246 -13.99 15.89 6.76
C VAL A 246 -14.35 17.06 7.66
N ASP A 247 -15.31 17.89 7.25
CA ASP A 247 -15.79 19.03 8.05
C ASP A 247 -16.91 18.65 9.04
N ILE A 248 -17.64 17.57 8.75
CA ILE A 248 -18.72 17.07 9.63
C ILE A 248 -18.15 16.35 10.87
N VAL A 249 -17.09 15.56 10.68
CA VAL A 249 -16.48 14.75 11.75
C VAL A 249 -16.10 15.54 13.01
N PRO A 250 -15.51 16.74 12.94
CA PRO A 250 -15.28 17.56 14.13
C PRO A 250 -16.57 17.99 14.84
N GLY A 251 -17.69 18.12 14.10
CA GLY A 251 -18.99 18.48 14.66
C GLY A 251 -19.57 17.43 15.61
N ILE A 252 -19.19 16.16 15.46
CA ILE A 252 -19.56 15.08 16.37
C ILE A 252 -18.52 14.84 17.48
N GLY A 253 -17.52 15.73 17.62
CA GLY A 253 -16.51 15.67 18.68
C GLY A 253 -15.29 14.81 18.38
N TRP A 254 -15.09 14.41 17.13
CA TRP A 254 -13.94 13.62 16.68
C TRP A 254 -12.83 14.51 16.11
N GLU A 255 -11.61 13.97 16.10
CA GLU A 255 -10.44 14.61 15.52
C GLU A 255 -10.10 14.03 14.14
N ASN A 256 -9.70 14.92 13.22
CA ASN A 256 -9.15 14.50 11.93
C ASN A 256 -7.64 14.36 12.01
N SER A 257 -7.12 13.20 11.56
CA SER A 257 -5.71 13.03 11.25
C SER A 257 -5.52 13.23 9.74
N THR A 258 -4.78 14.25 9.35
CA THR A 258 -4.55 14.58 7.94
C THR A 258 -3.09 14.35 7.58
N VAL A 259 -2.86 13.57 6.54
CA VAL A 259 -1.54 13.26 6.01
C VAL A 259 -1.46 13.69 4.55
N ALA A 260 -0.44 14.46 4.19
CA ALA A 260 -0.12 14.72 2.79
C ALA A 260 0.54 13.47 2.20
N SER A 261 -0.14 12.82 1.28
CA SER A 261 0.35 11.59 0.62
C SER A 261 0.56 11.80 -0.87
N GLY A 262 1.30 10.87 -1.49
CA GLY A 262 1.41 10.79 -2.95
C GLY A 262 0.19 10.16 -3.64
N SER A 263 -0.84 9.78 -2.88
CA SER A 263 -2.07 9.23 -3.43
C SER A 263 -2.80 10.28 -4.26
N THR A 264 -2.99 9.97 -5.53
CA THR A 264 -3.58 10.89 -6.50
C THR A 264 -4.65 10.16 -7.29
N ILE A 265 -5.81 10.78 -7.45
CA ILE A 265 -6.80 10.29 -8.41
C ILE A 265 -6.33 10.66 -9.81
N VAL A 266 -6.20 9.65 -10.66
CA VAL A 266 -5.68 9.79 -12.01
C VAL A 266 -6.58 9.08 -13.02
N VAL A 267 -6.67 9.62 -14.22
CA VAL A 267 -7.19 8.93 -15.40
C VAL A 267 -6.02 8.27 -16.12
N ARG A 268 -5.98 6.94 -16.14
CA ARG A 268 -4.96 6.17 -16.85
C ARG A 268 -5.49 5.72 -18.20
N THR A 269 -4.95 6.26 -19.27
CA THR A 269 -5.31 5.87 -20.63
C THR A 269 -4.56 4.59 -21.02
N ASN A 270 -5.29 3.57 -21.48
CA ASN A 270 -4.67 2.37 -22.03
C ASN A 270 -4.22 2.61 -23.47
N GLN A 271 -2.91 2.78 -23.67
CA GLN A 271 -2.32 3.13 -24.96
C GLN A 271 -2.39 2.02 -26.03
N VAL A 272 -2.70 0.79 -25.63
CA VAL A 272 -2.83 -0.36 -26.54
C VAL A 272 -4.28 -0.83 -26.71
N ALA A 273 -5.22 -0.21 -26.00
CA ALA A 273 -6.64 -0.53 -26.15
C ALA A 273 -7.12 -0.10 -27.55
N GLN A 274 -7.88 -0.98 -28.19
CA GLN A 274 -8.50 -0.72 -29.46
C GLN A 274 -9.98 -0.33 -29.27
N ASP A 275 -10.43 0.60 -30.10
CA ASP A 275 -11.85 0.91 -30.26
C ASP A 275 -12.56 -0.16 -31.13
N ALA A 276 -13.84 0.05 -31.41
CA ALA A 276 -14.65 -0.87 -32.22
C ALA A 276 -14.12 -1.03 -33.66
N ASP A 277 -13.41 -0.04 -34.18
CA ASP A 277 -12.82 0.00 -35.53
C ASP A 277 -11.37 -0.50 -35.56
N GLY A 278 -10.80 -0.88 -34.39
CA GLY A 278 -9.45 -1.38 -34.26
C GLY A 278 -8.38 -0.27 -34.15
N ASN A 279 -8.76 1.00 -33.98
CA ASN A 279 -7.81 2.09 -33.75
C ASN A 279 -7.37 2.09 -32.29
N THR A 280 -6.19 2.66 -32.03
CA THR A 280 -5.61 2.84 -30.68
C THR A 280 -5.53 4.33 -30.34
N PRO A 281 -6.65 5.00 -30.02
CA PRO A 281 -6.71 6.45 -29.88
C PRO A 281 -5.73 7.00 -28.84
N TYR A 282 -5.55 6.30 -27.75
CA TYR A 282 -4.64 6.72 -26.67
C TYR A 282 -3.16 6.43 -26.94
N ALA A 283 -2.80 5.75 -28.04
CA ALA A 283 -1.41 5.63 -28.47
C ALA A 283 -0.86 6.98 -28.98
N ASP A 284 -1.71 7.85 -29.50
CA ASP A 284 -1.31 9.18 -29.93
C ASP A 284 -1.08 10.12 -28.72
N LYS A 285 0.13 10.65 -28.63
CA LYS A 285 0.52 11.59 -27.57
C LYS A 285 -0.36 12.85 -27.56
N ARG A 286 -0.81 13.33 -28.74
CA ARG A 286 -1.63 14.54 -28.85
C ARG A 286 -3.00 14.33 -28.19
N VAL A 287 -3.58 13.15 -28.34
CA VAL A 287 -4.85 12.79 -27.70
C VAL A 287 -4.69 12.79 -26.16
N ARG A 288 -3.62 12.18 -25.64
CA ARG A 288 -3.37 12.19 -24.21
C ARG A 288 -3.12 13.59 -23.64
N GLN A 289 -2.41 14.44 -24.39
CA GLN A 289 -2.21 15.85 -24.02
C GLN A 289 -3.51 16.65 -24.08
N ALA A 290 -4.34 16.40 -25.08
CA ALA A 290 -5.65 17.04 -25.21
C ALA A 290 -6.54 16.70 -23.99
N LEU A 291 -6.61 15.44 -23.60
CA LEU A 291 -7.35 15.01 -22.39
C LEU A 291 -6.86 15.73 -21.13
N ALA A 292 -5.54 15.80 -20.93
CA ALA A 292 -4.97 16.48 -19.78
C ALA A 292 -5.26 17.99 -19.76
N MET A 293 -5.29 18.64 -20.94
CA MET A 293 -5.57 20.08 -21.07
C MET A 293 -7.07 20.41 -21.05
N ALA A 294 -7.93 19.44 -21.30
CA ALA A 294 -9.39 19.62 -21.26
C ALA A 294 -9.97 19.56 -19.83
N VAL A 295 -9.21 19.10 -18.84
CA VAL A 295 -9.65 18.94 -17.45
C VAL A 295 -9.07 20.04 -16.58
N ASP A 296 -9.93 20.76 -15.89
CA ASP A 296 -9.53 21.68 -14.82
C ASP A 296 -9.38 20.92 -13.51
N ASN A 297 -8.13 20.64 -13.13
CA ASN A 297 -7.82 19.88 -11.91
C ASN A 297 -8.22 20.63 -10.63
N SER A 298 -8.34 21.96 -10.66
CA SER A 298 -8.79 22.74 -9.49
C SER A 298 -10.29 22.54 -9.25
N ILE A 299 -11.08 22.48 -10.31
CA ILE A 299 -12.51 22.15 -10.21
C ILE A 299 -12.71 20.70 -9.74
N CYS A 300 -11.90 19.76 -10.25
CA CYS A 300 -11.94 18.38 -9.79
C CYS A 300 -11.61 18.27 -8.30
N LEU A 301 -10.62 19.01 -7.81
CA LEU A 301 -10.28 19.06 -6.39
C LEU A 301 -11.42 19.67 -5.56
N GLU A 302 -12.02 20.76 -6.04
CA GLU A 302 -13.16 21.40 -5.34
C GLU A 302 -14.36 20.46 -5.22
N LEU A 303 -14.78 19.85 -6.32
CA LEU A 303 -15.96 19.00 -6.35
C LEU A 303 -15.76 17.64 -5.68
N GLY A 304 -14.57 17.04 -5.83
CA GLY A 304 -14.30 15.71 -5.31
C GLY A 304 -13.77 15.70 -3.87
N TYR A 305 -13.06 16.74 -3.46
CA TYR A 305 -12.37 16.79 -2.17
C TYR A 305 -12.63 18.08 -1.37
N ALA A 306 -13.63 18.86 -1.73
CA ALA A 306 -13.95 20.14 -1.08
C ALA A 306 -12.72 21.06 -0.96
N SER A 307 -11.89 21.12 -2.01
CA SER A 307 -10.62 21.86 -2.05
C SER A 307 -9.55 21.42 -1.04
N LYS A 308 -9.70 20.24 -0.44
CA LYS A 308 -8.72 19.71 0.53
C LYS A 308 -7.66 18.90 -0.22
N GLY A 309 -6.40 19.36 -0.18
CA GLY A 309 -5.28 18.77 -0.91
C GLY A 309 -4.63 19.73 -1.90
N ALA A 310 -3.95 19.20 -2.90
CA ALA A 310 -3.31 19.97 -3.96
C ALA A 310 -3.54 19.30 -5.34
N PRO A 311 -3.70 20.10 -6.43
CA PRO A 311 -3.74 19.55 -7.77
C PRO A 311 -2.43 18.81 -8.10
N ALA A 312 -2.54 17.67 -8.77
CA ALA A 312 -1.38 16.82 -9.09
C ALA A 312 -0.58 17.24 -10.32
N ASP A 313 -1.02 18.20 -11.08
CA ASP A 313 -0.34 18.82 -12.25
C ASP A 313 0.19 17.82 -13.30
N ASN A 314 -0.40 16.64 -13.41
CA ASN A 314 0.03 15.55 -14.32
C ASN A 314 1.47 15.05 -14.08
N SER A 315 1.99 15.21 -12.86
CA SER A 315 3.30 14.70 -12.45
C SER A 315 3.16 13.50 -11.53
N HIS A 316 4.06 12.52 -11.64
CA HIS A 316 4.15 11.39 -10.71
C HIS A 316 4.73 11.80 -9.35
N ALA A 317 5.53 12.86 -9.31
CA ALA A 317 6.07 13.42 -8.08
C ALA A 317 5.24 14.66 -7.69
N GLY A 318 4.48 14.55 -6.60
CA GLY A 318 3.74 15.67 -6.02
C GLY A 318 4.64 16.58 -5.18
N PRO A 319 4.13 17.74 -4.73
CA PRO A 319 4.91 18.72 -3.96
C PRO A 319 5.55 18.18 -2.66
N MET A 320 5.04 17.06 -2.13
CA MET A 320 5.57 16.40 -0.94
C MET A 320 6.81 15.52 -1.23
N HIS A 321 7.11 15.21 -2.49
CA HIS A 321 8.24 14.38 -2.85
C HIS A 321 9.51 15.22 -3.07
N PRO A 322 10.69 14.76 -2.62
CA PRO A 322 11.95 15.44 -2.87
C PRO A 322 12.30 15.61 -4.36
N GLU A 323 11.78 14.72 -5.20
CA GLU A 323 11.98 14.71 -6.66
C GLU A 323 11.02 15.65 -7.40
N HIS A 324 10.14 16.35 -6.70
CA HIS A 324 9.18 17.26 -7.34
C HIS A 324 9.88 18.44 -8.02
N ASP A 325 9.71 18.53 -9.31
CA ASP A 325 10.12 19.70 -10.10
C ASP A 325 8.86 20.41 -10.63
N PRO A 326 8.53 21.62 -10.13
CA PRO A 326 7.34 22.35 -10.55
C PRO A 326 7.39 22.83 -11.98
N SER A 327 8.54 22.72 -12.66
CA SER A 327 8.69 23.09 -14.08
C SER A 327 8.36 21.93 -15.04
N VAL A 328 8.26 20.71 -14.52
CA VAL A 328 8.06 19.50 -15.33
C VAL A 328 6.61 19.04 -15.24
N GLY A 329 6.08 18.58 -16.37
CA GLY A 329 4.80 17.86 -16.46
C GLY A 329 3.55 18.72 -16.52
N ARG A 330 3.64 20.02 -16.31
CA ARG A 330 2.45 20.89 -16.31
C ARG A 330 1.85 21.02 -17.71
N LEU A 331 0.62 20.55 -17.84
CA LEU A 331 -0.26 20.84 -18.97
C LEU A 331 -1.40 21.70 -18.39
N PRO A 332 -1.39 23.03 -18.65
CA PRO A 332 -2.40 23.91 -18.10
C PRO A 332 -3.78 23.58 -18.69
N PHE A 333 -4.84 23.87 -17.95
CA PHE A 333 -6.20 23.81 -18.48
C PHE A 333 -6.32 24.78 -19.66
N ASP A 334 -6.52 24.26 -20.86
CA ASP A 334 -6.64 24.98 -22.10
C ASP A 334 -7.51 24.19 -23.10
N PRO A 335 -8.83 24.32 -23.02
CA PRO A 335 -9.77 23.59 -23.90
C PRO A 335 -9.59 23.89 -25.38
N ASP A 336 -9.21 25.12 -25.74
CA ASP A 336 -9.01 25.50 -27.15
C ASP A 336 -7.79 24.78 -27.72
N LYS A 337 -6.70 24.71 -26.96
CA LYS A 337 -5.53 23.92 -27.34
C LYS A 337 -5.82 22.42 -27.36
N ALA A 338 -6.62 21.92 -26.43
CA ALA A 338 -7.08 20.52 -26.41
C ALA A 338 -7.83 20.18 -27.72
N MET A 339 -8.80 21.00 -28.11
CA MET A 339 -9.53 20.82 -29.37
C MET A 339 -8.60 20.88 -30.61
N SER A 340 -7.62 21.78 -30.60
CA SER A 340 -6.65 21.85 -31.69
C SER A 340 -5.83 20.58 -31.82
N LEU A 341 -5.39 20.00 -30.68
CA LEU A 341 -4.65 18.73 -30.63
C LEU A 341 -5.48 17.56 -31.13
N MET A 342 -6.76 17.47 -30.74
CA MET A 342 -7.68 16.45 -31.25
C MET A 342 -7.85 16.56 -32.78
N LYS A 343 -8.00 17.76 -33.31
CA LYS A 343 -8.07 18.00 -34.74
C LYS A 343 -6.76 17.61 -35.46
N GLU A 344 -5.60 18.00 -34.90
CA GLU A 344 -4.28 17.61 -35.43
C GLU A 344 -4.08 16.09 -35.43
N ALA A 345 -4.71 15.38 -34.48
CA ALA A 345 -4.70 13.94 -34.41
C ALA A 345 -5.70 13.27 -35.37
N GLY A 346 -6.55 14.02 -36.04
CA GLY A 346 -7.61 13.50 -36.92
C GLY A 346 -8.80 12.90 -36.14
N MET A 347 -9.02 13.38 -34.92
CA MET A 347 -10.03 12.90 -33.98
C MET A 347 -11.00 14.00 -33.53
N GLU A 348 -11.25 14.96 -34.41
CA GLU A 348 -12.16 16.12 -34.15
C GLU A 348 -13.59 15.64 -33.82
N ASP A 349 -14.05 14.58 -34.50
CA ASP A 349 -15.39 14.01 -34.36
C ASP A 349 -15.40 12.63 -33.72
N TYR A 350 -14.35 12.32 -32.92
CA TYR A 350 -14.25 11.02 -32.24
C TYR A 350 -15.17 10.97 -31.03
N GLU A 351 -16.12 10.00 -31.01
CA GLU A 351 -17.09 9.74 -29.93
C GLU A 351 -16.77 8.45 -29.17
#